data_ae65d004c9ab867654ca1423e0ae7d82
#
_entry.id   ae65d004c9ab867654ca1423e0ae7d82
#
_cell.length_a   1.000
_cell.length_b   1.000
_cell.length_c   1.000
_cell.angle_alpha   90.00
_cell.angle_beta   90.00
_cell.angle_gamma   90.00
#
_symmetry.space_group_name_H-M   'P 1'
#
loop_
_entity.id
_entity.type
_entity.pdbx_description
1 polymer ?
#
loop_
_entity_poly.entity_id
_entity_poly.type
_entity_poly.pdbx_seq_one_letter_code
_entity_poly.pdbx_strand_id
1 'polypeptide(L)'
;MKLGDFKWFRRKRDDEAAESRRLILEETQSLKKLLRKQSILIEEVRREQEAAAAKERTNVEPLLDLCDSVFHLQRAFRSPGLMSRQHAQVVSMVSKRLDLFASYAGVEMILEEGVPFDPRIHEAVSNRSPDSPALEIFEVIQPGYLRDGKVLRPAKVVVGAATDTPTHLLKEA
;
A
#
# COMPACT_ATOMS: atom_id res chain seq x y z
N MET A 1 17.58 74.46 -24.85
CA MET A 1 16.82 73.22 -24.66
C MET A 1 15.37 73.60 -24.37
N LYS A 2 14.42 73.34 -25.30
CA LYS A 2 13.05 73.86 -25.20
C LYS A 2 12.19 72.92 -24.34
N LEU A 3 11.33 73.45 -23.48
CA LEU A 3 10.40 72.69 -22.62
C LEU A 3 9.54 71.63 -23.34
N GLY A 4 9.42 71.73 -24.65
CA GLY A 4 8.70 70.77 -25.50
C GLY A 4 9.35 69.40 -25.61
N ASP A 5 10.70 69.33 -25.59
CA ASP A 5 11.48 68.10 -25.74
C ASP A 5 11.31 67.19 -24.53
N PHE A 6 11.14 67.76 -23.33
CA PHE A 6 10.99 67.02 -22.09
C PHE A 6 9.62 66.32 -21.92
N LYS A 7 8.58 66.96 -22.46
CA LYS A 7 7.22 66.38 -22.52
C LYS A 7 7.13 65.20 -23.50
N TRP A 8 7.81 65.29 -24.64
CA TRP A 8 7.86 64.24 -25.67
C TRP A 8 8.62 63.01 -25.12
N PHE A 9 9.78 63.17 -24.48
CA PHE A 9 10.53 62.08 -23.89
C PHE A 9 9.77 61.38 -22.74
N ARG A 10 9.01 62.12 -21.93
CA ARG A 10 8.18 61.55 -20.89
C ARG A 10 7.06 60.72 -21.47
N ARG A 11 6.36 61.25 -22.48
CA ARG A 11 5.25 60.53 -23.16
C ARG A 11 5.74 59.25 -23.82
N LYS A 12 6.87 59.27 -24.51
CA LYS A 12 7.47 58.09 -25.15
C LYS A 12 7.80 56.96 -24.12
N ARG A 13 8.36 57.34 -22.95
CA ARG A 13 8.63 56.38 -21.87
C ARG A 13 7.36 55.80 -21.27
N ASP A 14 6.33 56.59 -21.13
CA ASP A 14 5.04 56.17 -20.63
C ASP A 14 4.35 55.19 -21.57
N ASP A 15 4.46 55.46 -22.89
CA ASP A 15 3.93 54.59 -23.96
C ASP A 15 4.71 53.24 -24.01
N GLU A 16 6.04 53.25 -23.96
CA GLU A 16 6.89 52.07 -23.91
C GLU A 16 6.62 51.20 -22.63
N ALA A 17 6.42 51.88 -21.51
CA ALA A 17 6.06 51.21 -20.26
C ALA A 17 4.66 50.59 -20.29
N ALA A 18 3.71 51.24 -20.97
CA ALA A 18 2.36 50.74 -21.16
C ALA A 18 2.33 49.48 -22.08
N GLU A 19 3.13 49.51 -23.15
CA GLU A 19 3.28 48.41 -24.07
C GLU A 19 3.95 47.21 -23.41
N SER A 20 5.02 47.41 -22.65
CA SER A 20 5.67 46.34 -21.84
C SER A 20 4.72 45.69 -20.82
N ARG A 21 3.91 46.49 -20.14
CA ARG A 21 2.90 45.98 -19.19
C ARG A 21 1.85 45.14 -19.91
N ARG A 22 1.46 45.55 -21.10
CA ARG A 22 0.47 44.79 -21.92
C ARG A 22 1.01 43.44 -22.34
N LEU A 23 2.26 43.39 -22.83
CA LEU A 23 2.94 42.14 -23.17
C LEU A 23 3.08 41.20 -21.97
N ILE A 24 3.51 41.70 -20.82
CA ILE A 24 3.61 40.91 -19.58
C ILE A 24 2.24 40.35 -19.18
N LEU A 25 1.17 41.14 -19.34
CA LEU A 25 -0.17 40.70 -19.02
C LEU A 25 -0.64 39.56 -19.95
N GLU A 26 -0.36 39.67 -21.26
CA GLU A 26 -0.68 38.63 -22.23
C GLU A 26 0.09 37.32 -21.97
N GLU A 27 1.39 37.43 -21.68
CA GLU A 27 2.20 36.27 -21.31
C GLU A 27 1.73 35.61 -20.00
N THR A 28 1.40 36.40 -18.99
CA THR A 28 0.87 35.85 -17.72
C THR A 28 -0.47 35.15 -17.92
N GLN A 29 -1.33 35.64 -18.79
CA GLN A 29 -2.60 34.98 -19.16
C GLN A 29 -2.35 33.67 -19.90
N SER A 30 -1.39 33.65 -20.81
CA SER A 30 -0.99 32.45 -21.55
C SER A 30 -0.42 31.37 -20.62
N LEU A 31 0.46 31.76 -19.71
CA LEU A 31 1.01 30.88 -18.68
C LEU A 31 -0.09 30.29 -17.77
N LYS A 32 -1.04 31.13 -17.33
CA LYS A 32 -2.19 30.64 -16.56
C LYS A 32 -3.03 29.61 -17.31
N LYS A 33 -3.24 29.78 -18.62
CA LYS A 33 -3.94 28.81 -19.45
C LYS A 33 -3.16 27.49 -19.55
N LEU A 34 -1.84 27.55 -19.73
CA LEU A 34 -0.98 26.37 -19.79
C LEU A 34 -0.98 25.61 -18.46
N LEU A 35 -0.84 26.32 -17.34
CA LEU A 35 -0.90 25.73 -16.00
C LEU A 35 -2.23 25.00 -15.75
N ARG A 36 -3.36 25.60 -16.14
CA ARG A 36 -4.68 24.94 -16.03
C ARG A 36 -4.74 23.67 -16.88
N LYS A 37 -4.22 23.69 -18.12
CA LYS A 37 -4.18 22.50 -18.97
C LYS A 37 -3.31 21.40 -18.34
N GLN A 38 -2.14 21.75 -17.81
CA GLN A 38 -1.28 20.80 -17.12
C GLN A 38 -1.95 20.19 -15.88
N SER A 39 -2.64 21.00 -15.06
CA SER A 39 -3.37 20.50 -13.90
C SER A 39 -4.46 19.50 -14.29
N ILE A 40 -5.20 19.76 -15.37
CA ILE A 40 -6.22 18.82 -15.85
C ILE A 40 -5.60 17.51 -16.33
N LEU A 41 -4.50 17.57 -17.09
CA LEU A 41 -3.79 16.37 -17.57
C LEU A 41 -3.21 15.54 -16.41
N ILE A 42 -2.65 16.19 -15.41
CA ILE A 42 -2.13 15.51 -14.21
C ILE A 42 -3.25 14.78 -13.47
N GLU A 43 -4.41 15.42 -13.32
CA GLU A 43 -5.57 14.80 -12.67
C GLU A 43 -6.12 13.61 -13.47
N GLU A 44 -6.14 13.71 -14.79
CA GLU A 44 -6.56 12.63 -15.69
C GLU A 44 -5.62 11.41 -15.58
N VAL A 45 -4.30 11.64 -15.69
CA VAL A 45 -3.28 10.58 -15.52
C VAL A 45 -3.37 9.93 -14.14
N ARG A 46 -3.56 10.72 -13.08
CA ARG A 46 -3.75 10.19 -11.74
C ARG A 46 -4.99 9.30 -11.64
N ARG A 47 -6.11 9.73 -12.22
CA ARG A 47 -7.35 8.96 -12.24
C ARG A 47 -7.21 7.64 -13.01
N GLU A 48 -6.50 7.65 -14.13
CA GLU A 48 -6.19 6.44 -14.90
C GLU A 48 -5.29 5.48 -14.09
N GLN A 49 -4.29 6.00 -13.40
CA GLN A 49 -3.42 5.19 -12.55
C GLN A 49 -4.19 4.57 -11.37
N GLU A 50 -5.07 5.34 -10.71
CA GLU A 50 -5.93 4.83 -9.64
C GLU A 50 -6.89 3.75 -10.15
N ALA A 51 -7.48 3.93 -11.34
CA ALA A 51 -8.36 2.94 -11.97
C ALA A 51 -7.60 1.66 -12.36
N ALA A 52 -6.40 1.79 -12.91
CA ALA A 52 -5.53 0.67 -13.24
C ALA A 52 -5.12 -0.11 -11.98
N ALA A 53 -4.71 0.58 -10.92
CA ALA A 53 -4.36 -0.02 -9.64
C ALA A 53 -5.56 -0.73 -8.98
N ALA A 54 -6.77 -0.17 -9.08
CA ALA A 54 -7.99 -0.81 -8.60
C ALA A 54 -8.29 -2.10 -9.36
N LYS A 55 -8.18 -2.08 -10.71
CA LYS A 55 -8.37 -3.25 -11.56
C LYS A 55 -7.34 -4.35 -11.28
N GLU A 56 -6.11 -3.97 -11.00
CA GLU A 56 -5.04 -4.91 -10.68
C GLU A 56 -5.26 -5.59 -9.31
N ARG A 57 -5.79 -4.86 -8.31
CA ARG A 57 -6.20 -5.44 -7.02
C ARG A 57 -7.32 -6.46 -7.20
N THR A 58 -8.33 -6.15 -7.98
CA THR A 58 -9.47 -7.04 -8.23
C THR A 58 -9.04 -8.37 -8.89
N ASN A 59 -7.96 -8.38 -9.67
CA ASN A 59 -7.47 -9.60 -10.32
C ASN A 59 -6.81 -10.60 -9.36
N VAL A 60 -6.34 -10.17 -8.19
CA VAL A 60 -5.71 -11.07 -7.20
C VAL A 60 -6.64 -11.47 -6.06
N GLU A 61 -7.77 -10.79 -5.87
CA GLU A 61 -8.74 -11.06 -4.81
C GLU A 61 -9.17 -12.54 -4.74
N PRO A 62 -9.53 -13.21 -5.86
CA PRO A 62 -9.89 -14.63 -5.82
C PRO A 62 -8.75 -15.55 -5.39
N LEU A 63 -7.50 -15.16 -5.68
CA LEU A 63 -6.32 -15.88 -5.20
C LEU A 63 -6.17 -15.73 -3.68
N LEU A 64 -6.36 -14.51 -3.14
CA LEU A 64 -6.31 -14.28 -1.70
C LEU A 64 -7.39 -15.07 -0.96
N ASP A 65 -8.60 -15.11 -1.48
CA ASP A 65 -9.71 -15.89 -0.92
C ASP A 65 -9.40 -17.41 -0.91
N LEU A 66 -8.75 -17.90 -1.95
CA LEU A 66 -8.29 -19.28 -2.01
C LEU A 66 -7.18 -19.56 -0.97
N CYS A 67 -6.22 -18.65 -0.83
CA CYS A 67 -5.18 -18.74 0.19
C CYS A 67 -5.77 -18.75 1.61
N ASP A 68 -6.73 -17.86 1.88
CA ASP A 68 -7.46 -17.84 3.16
C ASP A 68 -8.18 -19.16 3.44
N SER A 69 -8.88 -19.69 2.44
CA SER A 69 -9.62 -20.95 2.56
C SER A 69 -8.69 -22.11 2.92
N VAL A 70 -7.54 -22.21 2.27
CA VAL A 70 -6.53 -23.24 2.57
C VAL A 70 -5.91 -23.04 3.95
N PHE A 71 -5.64 -21.80 4.34
CA PHE A 71 -5.15 -21.47 5.67
C PHE A 71 -6.14 -21.89 6.76
N HIS A 72 -7.40 -21.54 6.63
CA HIS A 72 -8.44 -21.95 7.58
C HIS A 72 -8.63 -23.47 7.62
N LEU A 73 -8.53 -24.13 6.49
CA LEU A 73 -8.56 -25.59 6.42
C LEU A 73 -7.39 -26.21 7.21
N GLN A 74 -6.16 -25.72 7.01
CA GLN A 74 -4.99 -26.18 7.76
C GLN A 74 -5.16 -25.95 9.26
N ARG A 75 -5.68 -24.78 9.65
CA ARG A 75 -5.90 -24.43 11.04
C ARG A 75 -6.94 -25.34 11.70
N ALA A 76 -8.06 -25.62 11.01
CA ALA A 76 -9.09 -26.53 11.49
C ALA A 76 -8.54 -27.95 11.74
N PHE A 77 -7.57 -28.35 10.95
CA PHE A 77 -6.97 -29.69 11.05
C PHE A 77 -5.76 -29.78 11.99
N ARG A 78 -5.30 -28.67 12.60
CA ARG A 78 -4.29 -28.71 13.69
C ARG A 78 -4.82 -29.37 14.96
N SER A 79 -6.15 -29.51 15.13
CA SER A 79 -6.74 -30.17 16.29
C SER A 79 -6.45 -31.67 16.30
N PRO A 80 -5.90 -32.22 17.41
CA PRO A 80 -5.55 -33.62 17.50
C PRO A 80 -6.78 -34.52 17.32
N GLY A 81 -6.70 -35.51 16.44
CA GLY A 81 -7.71 -36.53 16.25
C GLY A 81 -8.66 -36.33 15.05
N LEU A 82 -8.65 -35.18 14.40
CA LEU A 82 -9.54 -34.91 13.23
C LEU A 82 -8.97 -35.40 11.89
N MET A 83 -7.67 -35.71 11.79
CA MET A 83 -7.04 -36.11 10.53
C MET A 83 -6.10 -37.29 10.65
N SER A 84 -6.16 -38.17 9.62
CA SER A 84 -5.08 -39.13 9.38
C SER A 84 -3.83 -38.41 8.82
N ARG A 85 -2.63 -38.99 9.05
CA ARG A 85 -1.36 -38.46 8.51
C ARG A 85 -1.44 -38.26 6.97
N GLN A 86 -2.18 -39.06 6.25
CA GLN A 86 -2.35 -38.93 4.79
C GLN A 86 -3.08 -37.66 4.41
N HIS A 87 -4.15 -37.27 5.12
CA HIS A 87 -4.87 -36.03 4.85
C HIS A 87 -4.00 -34.81 5.15
N ALA A 88 -3.24 -34.83 6.24
CA ALA A 88 -2.31 -33.75 6.55
C ALA A 88 -1.25 -33.54 5.46
N GLN A 89 -0.73 -34.62 4.87
CA GLN A 89 0.21 -34.55 3.75
C GLN A 89 -0.43 -33.93 2.50
N VAL A 90 -1.66 -34.30 2.17
CA VAL A 90 -2.37 -33.74 1.00
C VAL A 90 -2.60 -32.25 1.16
N VAL A 91 -3.08 -31.82 2.34
CA VAL A 91 -3.29 -30.39 2.63
C VAL A 91 -1.97 -29.61 2.57
N SER A 92 -0.89 -30.15 3.13
CA SER A 92 0.45 -29.52 3.04
C SER A 92 0.94 -29.40 1.59
N MET A 93 0.68 -30.41 0.75
CA MET A 93 1.04 -30.34 -0.69
C MET A 93 0.24 -29.26 -1.42
N VAL A 94 -1.06 -29.13 -1.13
CA VAL A 94 -1.91 -28.10 -1.74
C VAL A 94 -1.43 -26.72 -1.32
N SER A 95 -1.15 -26.51 -0.03
CA SER A 95 -0.59 -25.25 0.46
C SER A 95 0.71 -24.86 -0.25
N LYS A 96 1.68 -25.76 -0.29
CA LYS A 96 2.97 -25.47 -0.95
C LYS A 96 2.81 -25.08 -2.42
N ARG A 97 1.86 -25.71 -3.12
CA ARG A 97 1.57 -25.34 -4.52
C ARG A 97 0.89 -24.00 -4.63
N LEU A 98 0.00 -23.68 -3.68
CA LEU A 98 -0.68 -22.40 -3.63
C LEU A 98 0.30 -21.27 -3.30
N ASP A 99 1.23 -21.50 -2.35
CA ASP A 99 2.29 -20.56 -2.00
C ASP A 99 3.16 -20.25 -3.23
N LEU A 100 3.51 -21.30 -3.99
CA LEU A 100 4.27 -21.15 -5.22
C LEU A 100 3.49 -20.34 -6.28
N PHE A 101 2.19 -20.60 -6.42
CA PHE A 101 1.34 -19.87 -7.36
C PHE A 101 1.16 -18.41 -6.94
N ALA A 102 0.98 -18.14 -5.64
CA ALA A 102 0.95 -16.79 -5.09
C ALA A 102 2.25 -16.03 -5.38
N SER A 103 3.40 -16.69 -5.19
CA SER A 103 4.72 -16.09 -5.49
C SER A 103 4.87 -15.74 -6.97
N TYR A 104 4.39 -16.59 -7.91
CA TYR A 104 4.37 -16.25 -9.34
C TYR A 104 3.47 -15.05 -9.67
N ALA A 105 2.40 -14.84 -8.89
CA ALA A 105 1.55 -13.66 -9.00
C ALA A 105 2.13 -12.41 -8.29
N GLY A 106 3.36 -12.52 -7.73
CA GLY A 106 4.01 -11.47 -6.96
C GLY A 106 3.38 -11.24 -5.59
N VAL A 107 2.61 -12.21 -5.09
CA VAL A 107 1.94 -12.13 -3.78
C VAL A 107 2.73 -12.91 -2.74
N GLU A 108 3.08 -12.24 -1.64
CA GLU A 108 3.73 -12.81 -0.47
C GLU A 108 2.73 -12.87 0.69
N MET A 109 2.70 -13.99 1.41
CA MET A 109 1.84 -14.15 2.58
C MET A 109 2.56 -13.75 3.86
N ILE A 110 1.86 -13.05 4.75
CA ILE A 110 2.33 -12.69 6.10
C ILE A 110 1.69 -13.68 7.06
N LEU A 111 2.47 -14.67 7.52
CA LEU A 111 2.04 -15.78 8.37
C LEU A 111 2.92 -16.02 9.58
N GLU A 112 3.95 -15.21 9.78
CA GLU A 112 4.99 -15.44 10.78
C GLU A 112 4.45 -15.24 12.19
N GLU A 113 4.62 -16.28 13.05
CA GLU A 113 4.35 -16.26 14.48
C GLU A 113 5.68 -16.15 15.23
N GLY A 114 5.69 -15.58 16.43
CA GLY A 114 6.90 -15.38 17.23
C GLY A 114 7.79 -14.23 16.75
N VAL A 115 7.31 -13.36 15.87
CA VAL A 115 8.03 -12.16 15.41
C VAL A 115 7.46 -10.90 16.05
N PRO A 116 8.23 -9.80 16.12
CA PRO A 116 7.76 -8.53 16.64
C PRO A 116 6.55 -8.01 15.86
N PHE A 117 5.58 -7.45 16.59
CA PHE A 117 4.41 -6.80 15.98
C PHE A 117 4.81 -5.53 15.24
N ASP A 118 4.47 -5.45 13.95
CA ASP A 118 4.64 -4.25 13.11
C ASP A 118 3.25 -3.74 12.64
N PRO A 119 2.78 -2.57 13.12
CA PRO A 119 1.46 -2.05 12.76
C PRO A 119 1.32 -1.68 11.27
N ARG A 120 2.41 -1.66 10.48
CA ARG A 120 2.35 -1.40 9.04
C ARG A 120 1.83 -2.59 8.24
N ILE A 121 2.03 -3.81 8.77
CA ILE A 121 1.70 -5.07 8.08
C ILE A 121 0.80 -5.98 8.91
N HIS A 122 0.58 -5.65 10.20
CA HIS A 122 -0.23 -6.42 11.12
C HIS A 122 -1.35 -5.59 11.72
N GLU A 123 -2.51 -6.21 11.92
CA GLU A 123 -3.67 -5.68 12.64
C GLU A 123 -3.89 -6.54 13.88
N ALA A 124 -3.66 -5.98 15.08
CA ALA A 124 -3.92 -6.68 16.33
C ALA A 124 -5.41 -6.73 16.63
N VAL A 125 -6.01 -7.94 16.58
CA VAL A 125 -7.42 -8.16 16.92
C VAL A 125 -7.61 -8.47 18.40
N SER A 126 -6.57 -8.94 19.09
CA SER A 126 -6.56 -9.22 20.53
C SER A 126 -5.15 -9.05 21.07
N ASN A 127 -5.07 -8.57 22.32
CA ASN A 127 -3.81 -8.46 23.06
C ASN A 127 -3.92 -9.25 24.37
N ARG A 128 -3.04 -10.25 24.55
CA ARG A 128 -3.00 -11.10 25.74
C ARG A 128 -2.22 -10.47 26.89
N SER A 129 -1.33 -9.51 26.57
CA SER A 129 -0.42 -8.89 27.54
C SER A 129 -0.43 -7.38 27.37
N PRO A 130 -1.54 -6.69 27.74
CA PRO A 130 -1.72 -5.26 27.48
C PRO A 130 -0.68 -4.37 28.15
N ASP A 131 -0.06 -4.83 29.21
CA ASP A 131 0.95 -4.10 29.99
C ASP A 131 2.38 -4.32 29.47
N SER A 132 2.57 -5.18 28.46
CA SER A 132 3.90 -5.46 27.92
C SER A 132 4.38 -4.34 26.99
N PRO A 133 5.60 -3.81 27.18
CA PRO A 133 6.18 -2.80 26.33
C PRO A 133 6.60 -3.32 24.94
N ALA A 134 6.81 -4.64 24.82
CA ALA A 134 7.17 -5.31 23.57
C ALA A 134 6.14 -6.39 23.25
N LEU A 135 5.52 -6.26 22.10
CA LEU A 135 4.50 -7.20 21.63
C LEU A 135 5.05 -8.05 20.48
N GLU A 136 4.82 -9.35 20.59
CA GLU A 136 5.10 -10.33 19.54
C GLU A 136 3.79 -10.95 19.04
N ILE A 137 3.84 -11.49 17.84
CA ILE A 137 2.71 -12.19 17.23
C ILE A 137 2.61 -13.56 17.87
N PHE A 138 1.57 -13.78 18.65
CA PHE A 138 1.27 -15.04 19.30
C PHE A 138 0.58 -16.03 18.34
N GLU A 139 -0.34 -15.54 17.52
CA GLU A 139 -1.15 -16.35 16.61
C GLU A 139 -1.65 -15.50 15.44
N VAL A 140 -1.57 -16.05 14.23
CA VAL A 140 -2.18 -15.46 13.05
C VAL A 140 -3.62 -15.98 12.91
N ILE A 141 -4.59 -15.08 12.95
CA ILE A 141 -6.02 -15.38 12.79
C ILE A 141 -6.44 -15.36 11.33
N GLN A 142 -5.91 -14.42 10.56
CA GLN A 142 -6.12 -14.28 9.13
C GLN A 142 -4.82 -13.83 8.45
N PRO A 143 -4.42 -14.49 7.37
CA PRO A 143 -3.22 -14.11 6.64
C PRO A 143 -3.23 -12.66 6.16
N GLY A 144 -2.08 -12.01 6.21
CA GLY A 144 -1.84 -10.78 5.47
C GLY A 144 -1.23 -11.07 4.10
N TYR A 145 -1.26 -10.08 3.21
CA TYR A 145 -0.69 -10.22 1.88
C TYR A 145 0.05 -8.96 1.46
N LEU A 146 1.22 -9.18 0.87
CA LEU A 146 2.01 -8.15 0.19
C LEU A 146 2.01 -8.44 -1.30
N ARG A 147 2.11 -7.39 -2.11
CA ARG A 147 2.42 -7.50 -3.54
C ARG A 147 3.40 -6.41 -3.93
N ASP A 148 4.54 -6.81 -4.46
CA ASP A 148 5.62 -5.89 -4.85
C ASP A 148 6.01 -4.94 -3.69
N GLY A 149 6.07 -5.46 -2.46
CA GLY A 149 6.38 -4.71 -1.24
C GLY A 149 5.26 -3.79 -0.74
N LYS A 150 4.07 -3.79 -1.38
CA LYS A 150 2.90 -3.03 -0.92
C LYS A 150 1.92 -3.95 -0.19
N VAL A 151 1.42 -3.49 0.95
CA VAL A 151 0.40 -4.21 1.71
C VAL A 151 -0.92 -4.19 0.94
N LEU A 152 -1.39 -5.36 0.52
CA LEU A 152 -2.74 -5.54 -0.02
C LEU A 152 -3.75 -5.64 1.13
N ARG A 153 -3.40 -6.43 2.17
CA ARG A 153 -4.19 -6.62 3.38
C ARG A 153 -3.24 -6.92 4.54
N PRO A 154 -3.37 -6.26 5.71
CA PRO A 154 -2.60 -6.60 6.89
C PRO A 154 -3.02 -7.98 7.44
N ALA A 155 -2.09 -8.69 8.09
CA ALA A 155 -2.39 -9.91 8.80
C ALA A 155 -3.15 -9.58 10.09
N LYS A 156 -4.26 -10.28 10.37
CA LYS A 156 -4.97 -10.18 11.64
C LYS A 156 -4.34 -11.13 12.64
N VAL A 157 -3.86 -10.57 13.73
CA VAL A 157 -3.03 -11.31 14.69
C VAL A 157 -3.51 -11.12 16.12
N VAL A 158 -3.24 -12.14 16.94
CA VAL A 158 -3.26 -12.02 18.41
C VAL A 158 -1.83 -11.69 18.83
N VAL A 159 -1.67 -10.64 19.63
CA VAL A 159 -0.36 -10.25 20.16
C VAL A 159 -0.26 -10.58 21.65
N GLY A 160 0.96 -10.74 22.13
CA GLY A 160 1.27 -10.98 23.54
C GLY A 160 2.71 -10.61 23.87
N ALA A 161 3.14 -10.80 25.12
CA ALA A 161 4.53 -10.63 25.49
C ALA A 161 5.39 -11.75 24.89
N ALA A 162 6.67 -11.50 24.62
CA ALA A 162 7.63 -12.49 24.13
C ALA A 162 7.71 -13.76 25.01
N THR A 163 7.41 -13.62 26.30
CA THR A 163 7.36 -14.72 27.27
C THR A 163 6.13 -15.62 27.13
N ASP A 164 5.11 -15.17 26.41
CA ASP A 164 3.85 -15.91 26.25
C ASP A 164 3.88 -16.85 25.03
N THR A 165 4.97 -16.85 24.28
CA THR A 165 5.14 -17.68 23.06
C THR A 165 5.05 -19.16 23.43
N PRO A 166 4.13 -19.92 22.82
CA PRO A 166 3.94 -21.33 23.14
C PRO A 166 5.20 -22.13 22.78
N THR A 167 5.66 -22.93 23.73
CA THR A 167 6.89 -23.75 23.68
C THR A 167 6.97 -24.72 22.48
N HIS A 168 5.89 -24.90 21.73
CA HIS A 168 5.88 -25.80 20.57
C HIS A 168 6.63 -25.23 19.34
N LEU A 169 6.81 -23.90 19.26
CA LEU A 169 7.55 -23.24 18.17
C LEU A 169 9.08 -23.32 18.37
N LEU A 170 9.55 -23.65 19.58
CA LEU A 170 10.98 -23.72 19.90
C LEU A 170 11.65 -25.07 19.52
N LYS A 171 10.91 -26.04 18.97
CA LYS A 171 11.42 -27.40 18.67
C LYS A 171 11.75 -27.70 17.22
N GLU A 172 11.62 -26.74 16.30
CA GLU A 172 11.90 -26.94 14.88
C GLU A 172 13.03 -26.02 14.34
N ALA A 173 13.93 -25.59 15.22
CA ALA A 173 15.15 -24.87 14.83
C ALA A 173 16.38 -25.80 14.89
#